data_c964ce97464a7bceae495365e5c492ab
#
_entry.id   c964ce97464a7bceae495365e5c492ab
#
_cell.length_a   1.000
_cell.length_b   1.000
_cell.length_c   1.000
_cell.angle_alpha   90.00
_cell.angle_beta   90.00
_cell.angle_gamma   90.00
#
_symmetry.space_group_name_H-M   'P 1'
#
loop_
_entity.id
_entity.type
_entity.pdbx_description
1 polymer ?
#
loop_
_entity_poly.entity_id
_entity_poly.type
_entity_poly.pdbx_seq_one_letter_code
_entity_poly.pdbx_strand_id
1 'polypeptide(L)'
;MNKKIILSFFASLLFLSQAANAEIKIGKGSLTFNAGVSSQYIFRGIDNNKDAVTPFGGADFSHPAGDFNLYLGVYGAASDGVQTGEGGKEIDYYGGIQKSFGPATFDLGYQLLTWPNADAKSDENVGEFYAKLTIAPDKQPYTIGLAYYFDDTGSVTNNSKKVDQDYMEVNATYNFGPVQGFVSYGELANDTKTTTVALSKELVGVGFTLSYISAEKDGVGSYIHRDRKSVV
;
A
#
# COMPACT_ATOMS: atom_id res chain seq x y z
N MET A 1 13.28 -19.33 -19.82
CA MET A 1 12.52 -19.36 -18.57
C MET A 1 12.30 -17.91 -18.14
N ASN A 2 11.12 -17.37 -18.41
CA ASN A 2 10.80 -15.98 -18.04
C ASN A 2 10.48 -15.95 -16.55
N LYS A 3 11.43 -15.48 -15.75
CA LYS A 3 11.17 -15.12 -14.35
C LYS A 3 10.30 -13.86 -14.38
N LYS A 4 9.00 -14.03 -14.18
CA LYS A 4 8.12 -12.90 -13.86
C LYS A 4 8.52 -12.44 -12.46
N ILE A 5 9.20 -11.29 -12.38
CA ILE A 5 9.44 -10.59 -11.13
C ILE A 5 8.07 -10.07 -10.69
N ILE A 6 7.49 -10.69 -9.68
CA ILE A 6 6.26 -10.20 -9.06
C ILE A 6 6.71 -9.05 -8.17
N LEU A 7 6.51 -7.82 -8.62
CA LEU A 7 6.66 -6.65 -7.79
C LEU A 7 5.51 -6.64 -6.80
N SER A 8 5.72 -7.13 -5.59
CA SER A 8 4.77 -6.93 -4.49
C SER A 8 5.12 -5.63 -3.78
N PHE A 9 4.55 -4.54 -4.27
CA PHE A 9 4.65 -3.23 -3.68
C PHE A 9 3.39 -2.90 -2.89
N PHE A 10 3.52 -2.29 -1.73
CA PHE A 10 2.44 -1.76 -0.88
C PHE A 10 1.30 -2.74 -0.58
N ALA A 11 1.46 -3.55 0.44
CA ALA A 11 0.48 -4.57 0.80
C ALA A 11 -0.90 -4.02 1.19
N SER A 12 -1.05 -2.77 1.55
CA SER A 12 -2.33 -2.20 1.97
C SER A 12 -3.03 -1.29 0.96
N LEU A 13 -2.36 -0.83 -0.09
CA LEU A 13 -2.94 0.13 -1.06
C LEU A 13 -2.90 -0.33 -2.52
N LEU A 14 -2.01 -1.22 -2.90
CA LEU A 14 -1.71 -1.52 -4.31
C LEU A 14 -2.15 -2.89 -4.81
N PHE A 15 -2.85 -3.69 -4.03
CA PHE A 15 -3.49 -4.89 -4.59
C PHE A 15 -4.62 -4.56 -5.57
N LEU A 16 -4.93 -3.30 -5.71
CA LEU A 16 -6.17 -2.86 -6.31
C LEU A 16 -6.01 -2.26 -7.70
N SER A 17 -4.81 -1.98 -8.14
CA SER A 17 -4.64 -1.38 -9.46
C SER A 17 -3.75 -2.23 -10.35
N GLN A 18 -4.34 -3.15 -11.05
CA GLN A 18 -3.86 -3.40 -12.41
C GLN A 18 -4.47 -2.29 -13.30
N ALA A 19 -4.29 -1.04 -12.90
CA ALA A 19 -4.45 0.10 -13.77
C ALA A 19 -3.53 -0.06 -14.97
N ALA A 20 -3.85 0.51 -16.09
CA ALA A 20 -3.07 0.44 -17.32
C ALA A 20 -1.58 0.63 -17.03
N ASN A 21 -0.83 -0.46 -16.92
CA ASN A 21 0.59 -0.44 -16.61
C ASN A 21 1.36 -0.17 -17.91
N ALA A 22 1.84 1.06 -18.07
CA ALA A 22 2.84 1.36 -19.07
C ALA A 22 4.23 1.03 -18.50
N GLU A 23 4.93 0.07 -19.09
CA GLU A 23 6.31 -0.26 -18.74
C GLU A 23 7.27 0.30 -19.80
N ILE A 24 8.27 1.05 -19.36
CA ILE A 24 9.37 1.55 -20.18
C ILE A 24 10.67 0.88 -19.72
N LYS A 25 11.37 0.19 -20.62
CA LYS A 25 12.69 -0.38 -20.33
C LYS A 25 13.76 0.69 -20.38
N ILE A 26 14.58 0.79 -19.32
CA ILE A 26 15.70 1.73 -19.19
C ILE A 26 16.97 0.91 -18.88
N GLY A 27 17.70 0.53 -19.91
CA GLY A 27 18.84 -0.38 -19.78
C GLY A 27 18.41 -1.74 -19.22
N LYS A 28 18.94 -2.12 -18.05
CA LYS A 28 18.52 -3.34 -17.33
C LYS A 28 17.32 -3.11 -16.41
N GLY A 29 16.97 -1.86 -16.16
CA GLY A 29 15.85 -1.49 -15.30
C GLY A 29 14.56 -1.31 -16.06
N SER A 30 13.49 -1.06 -15.33
CA SER A 30 12.15 -0.75 -15.84
C SER A 30 11.51 0.38 -15.05
N LEU A 31 10.81 1.23 -15.76
CA LEU A 31 9.96 2.28 -15.20
C LEU A 31 8.51 1.91 -15.50
N THR A 32 7.69 1.81 -14.48
CA THR A 32 6.26 1.52 -14.61
C THR A 32 5.44 2.69 -14.08
N PHE A 33 4.26 2.88 -14.65
CA PHE A 33 3.30 3.90 -14.22
C PHE A 33 1.98 3.23 -13.89
N ASN A 34 1.30 3.75 -12.88
CA ASN A 34 -0.04 3.36 -12.52
C ASN A 34 -0.90 4.59 -12.31
N ALA A 35 -2.20 4.49 -12.57
CA ALA A 35 -3.18 5.50 -12.24
C ALA A 35 -4.56 4.85 -12.08
N GLY A 36 -5.39 5.39 -11.22
CA GLY A 36 -6.70 4.85 -10.97
C GLY A 36 -7.60 5.81 -10.20
N VAL A 37 -8.78 5.32 -9.89
CA VAL A 37 -9.77 6.03 -9.08
C VAL A 37 -10.36 5.06 -8.08
N SER A 38 -10.37 5.42 -6.80
CA SER A 38 -11.03 4.67 -5.73
C SER A 38 -12.27 5.41 -5.26
N SER A 39 -13.30 4.69 -4.82
CA SER A 39 -14.48 5.31 -4.22
C SER A 39 -14.20 5.88 -2.82
N GLN A 40 -13.15 5.38 -2.15
CA GLN A 40 -12.68 5.80 -0.83
C GLN A 40 -11.17 5.59 -0.74
N TYR A 41 -10.52 6.34 0.15
CA TYR A 41 -9.10 6.16 0.46
C TYR A 41 -8.93 5.71 1.92
N ILE A 42 -8.87 4.40 2.12
CA ILE A 42 -8.64 3.80 3.44
C ILE A 42 -7.21 3.29 3.52
N PHE A 43 -6.41 3.88 4.40
CA PHE A 43 -5.03 3.46 4.67
C PHE A 43 -4.92 2.97 6.10
N ARG A 44 -4.53 1.70 6.29
CA ARG A 44 -4.39 1.06 7.61
C ARG A 44 -5.62 1.27 8.51
N GLY A 45 -6.82 1.20 7.91
CA GLY A 45 -8.09 1.40 8.62
C GLY A 45 -8.50 2.86 8.84
N ILE A 46 -7.71 3.81 8.39
CA ILE A 46 -8.01 5.24 8.49
C ILE A 46 -8.52 5.75 7.14
N ASP A 47 -9.66 6.44 7.15
CA ASP A 47 -10.18 7.11 5.97
C ASP A 47 -9.42 8.43 5.76
N ASN A 48 -8.61 8.47 4.71
CA ASN A 48 -7.78 9.61 4.37
C ASN A 48 -8.44 10.59 3.40
N ASN A 49 -9.69 10.35 2.96
CA ASN A 49 -10.38 11.26 2.03
C ASN A 49 -11.88 11.45 2.35
N LYS A 50 -12.28 11.31 3.59
CA LYS A 50 -13.65 11.60 4.08
C LYS A 50 -14.75 11.00 3.19
N ASP A 51 -14.67 9.71 2.89
CA ASP A 51 -15.60 9.01 1.99
C ASP A 51 -15.66 9.58 0.55
N ALA A 52 -14.69 10.38 0.13
CA ALA A 52 -14.69 10.97 -1.20
C ALA A 52 -13.99 10.09 -2.24
N VAL A 53 -14.40 10.27 -3.50
CA VAL A 53 -13.73 9.64 -4.64
C VAL A 53 -12.28 10.14 -4.73
N THR A 54 -11.36 9.20 -4.78
CA THR A 54 -9.92 9.46 -4.73
C THR A 54 -9.26 9.07 -6.03
N PRO A 55 -8.86 10.02 -6.88
CA PRO A 55 -7.89 9.76 -7.94
C PRO A 55 -6.51 9.53 -7.33
N PHE A 56 -5.77 8.58 -7.88
CA PHE A 56 -4.41 8.28 -7.48
C PHE A 56 -3.54 7.91 -8.68
N GLY A 57 -2.24 7.94 -8.49
CA GLY A 57 -1.27 7.49 -9.48
C GLY A 57 0.13 7.41 -8.93
N GLY A 58 1.01 6.75 -9.67
CA GLY A 58 2.39 6.58 -9.26
C GLY A 58 3.32 6.20 -10.38
N ALA A 59 4.60 6.20 -10.07
CA ALA A 59 5.67 5.74 -10.94
C ALA A 59 6.70 4.97 -10.13
N ASP A 60 7.12 3.81 -10.65
CA ASP A 60 8.06 2.90 -10.01
C ASP A 60 9.23 2.62 -10.95
N PHE A 61 10.43 2.82 -10.47
CA PHE A 61 11.65 2.40 -11.15
C PHE A 61 12.27 1.21 -10.42
N SER A 62 12.64 0.17 -11.15
CA SER A 62 13.36 -0.98 -10.63
C SER A 62 14.60 -1.29 -11.44
N HIS A 63 15.66 -1.77 -10.78
CA HIS A 63 16.93 -2.08 -11.43
C HIS A 63 17.57 -3.33 -10.80
N PRO A 64 17.85 -4.39 -11.59
CA PRO A 64 18.58 -5.55 -11.09
C PRO A 64 20.05 -5.21 -10.83
N ALA A 65 20.53 -5.47 -9.62
CA ALA A 65 21.89 -5.22 -9.17
C ALA A 65 22.50 -6.53 -8.59
N GLY A 66 23.04 -7.35 -9.47
CA GLY A 66 23.51 -8.69 -9.11
C GLY A 66 22.35 -9.59 -8.67
N ASP A 67 22.44 -10.11 -7.44
CA ASP A 67 21.39 -10.94 -6.83
C ASP A 67 20.26 -10.13 -6.21
N PHE A 68 20.36 -8.82 -6.23
CA PHE A 68 19.39 -7.92 -5.64
C PHE A 68 18.58 -7.21 -6.72
N ASN A 69 17.43 -6.70 -6.34
CA ASN A 69 16.65 -5.73 -7.09
C ASN A 69 16.56 -4.44 -6.26
N LEU A 70 17.04 -3.33 -6.82
CA LEU A 70 16.87 -2.00 -6.25
C LEU A 70 15.63 -1.36 -6.84
N TYR A 71 14.91 -0.58 -6.04
CA TYR A 71 13.75 0.14 -6.52
C TYR A 71 13.57 1.48 -5.82
N LEU A 72 12.89 2.37 -6.51
CA LEU A 72 12.38 3.62 -5.97
C LEU A 72 11.06 3.97 -6.65
N GLY A 73 10.21 4.69 -5.96
CA GLY A 73 8.92 5.08 -6.51
C GLY A 73 8.36 6.33 -5.87
N VAL A 74 7.33 6.83 -6.52
CA VAL A 74 6.50 7.92 -6.03
C VAL A 74 5.03 7.53 -6.22
N TYR A 75 4.22 7.83 -5.23
CA TYR A 75 2.76 7.66 -5.26
C TYR A 75 2.10 8.99 -4.87
N GLY A 76 0.93 9.28 -5.43
CA GLY A 76 0.15 10.43 -5.06
C GLY A 76 -1.33 10.12 -5.09
N ALA A 77 -2.06 10.69 -4.13
CA ALA A 77 -3.50 10.55 -4.03
C ALA A 77 -4.15 11.85 -3.56
N ALA A 78 -5.42 12.06 -3.93
CA ALA A 78 -6.23 13.06 -3.25
C ALA A 78 -6.46 12.60 -1.80
N SER A 79 -6.22 13.49 -0.86
CA SER A 79 -6.35 13.22 0.57
C SER A 79 -6.96 14.45 1.24
N ASP A 80 -8.16 14.30 1.76
CA ASP A 80 -8.88 15.34 2.52
C ASP A 80 -9.19 14.81 3.95
N GLY A 81 -8.24 14.03 4.47
CA GLY A 81 -8.39 13.29 5.69
C GLY A 81 -8.03 14.07 6.95
N VAL A 82 -7.87 13.31 8.01
CA VAL A 82 -7.61 13.78 9.36
C VAL A 82 -6.31 14.59 9.48
N GLN A 83 -5.36 14.33 8.57
CA GLN A 83 -4.01 14.92 8.63
C GLN A 83 -3.86 16.19 7.79
N THR A 84 -4.69 16.38 6.76
CA THR A 84 -4.45 17.42 5.76
C THR A 84 -5.41 18.61 5.83
N GLY A 85 -6.49 18.55 6.62
CA GLY A 85 -7.54 19.56 6.53
C GLY A 85 -8.34 19.46 5.22
N GLU A 86 -8.73 20.58 4.63
CA GLU A 86 -9.54 20.60 3.41
C GLU A 86 -8.68 20.64 2.13
N GLY A 87 -9.05 19.84 1.10
CA GLY A 87 -8.46 19.90 -0.23
C GLY A 87 -7.02 19.44 -0.32
N GLY A 88 -6.63 18.55 0.58
CA GLY A 88 -5.27 18.04 0.65
C GLY A 88 -4.91 17.05 -0.45
N LYS A 89 -3.65 16.74 -0.50
CA LYS A 89 -3.06 15.69 -1.32
C LYS A 89 -1.93 15.02 -0.55
N GLU A 90 -1.76 13.75 -0.83
CA GLU A 90 -0.67 12.93 -0.31
C GLU A 90 0.31 12.64 -1.43
N ILE A 91 1.59 12.73 -1.14
CA ILE A 91 2.67 12.32 -2.06
C ILE A 91 3.67 11.53 -1.24
N ASP A 92 3.85 10.27 -1.63
CA ASP A 92 4.74 9.34 -0.94
C ASP A 92 5.95 9.03 -1.82
N TYR A 93 7.11 9.03 -1.20
CA TYR A 93 8.37 8.64 -1.81
C TYR A 93 8.85 7.37 -1.13
N TYR A 94 9.31 6.40 -1.89
CA TYR A 94 9.79 5.15 -1.31
C TYR A 94 10.92 4.55 -2.13
N GLY A 95 11.70 3.71 -1.48
CA GLY A 95 12.75 2.95 -2.14
C GLY A 95 13.28 1.84 -1.25
N GLY A 96 13.95 0.88 -1.86
CA GLY A 96 14.44 -0.26 -1.12
C GLY A 96 15.25 -1.24 -1.95
N ILE A 97 15.52 -2.37 -1.31
CA ILE A 97 16.31 -3.46 -1.84
C ILE A 97 15.59 -4.79 -1.58
N GLN A 98 15.48 -5.60 -2.62
CA GLN A 98 14.87 -6.93 -2.54
C GLN A 98 15.88 -8.02 -2.87
N LYS A 99 15.75 -9.18 -2.22
CA LYS A 99 16.47 -10.39 -2.56
C LYS A 99 15.58 -11.62 -2.42
N SER A 100 15.59 -12.47 -3.45
CA SER A 100 14.82 -13.72 -3.45
C SER A 100 15.72 -14.93 -3.16
N PHE A 101 15.22 -15.82 -2.34
CA PHE A 101 15.81 -17.12 -1.99
C PHE A 101 14.74 -18.20 -2.24
N GLY A 102 14.78 -18.82 -3.42
CA GLY A 102 13.73 -19.76 -3.81
C GLY A 102 12.36 -19.06 -3.83
N PRO A 103 11.36 -19.57 -3.10
CA PRO A 103 10.01 -18.97 -3.06
C PRO A 103 9.91 -17.73 -2.16
N ALA A 104 10.92 -17.46 -1.32
CA ALA A 104 10.91 -16.37 -0.36
C ALA A 104 11.61 -15.14 -0.93
N THR A 105 10.98 -13.97 -0.84
CA THR A 105 11.57 -12.67 -1.17
C THR A 105 11.56 -11.79 0.06
N PHE A 106 12.74 -11.33 0.44
CA PHE A 106 12.94 -10.31 1.48
C PHE A 106 13.02 -8.94 0.83
N ASP A 107 12.42 -7.95 1.47
CA ASP A 107 12.37 -6.57 1.03
C ASP A 107 12.63 -5.65 2.22
N LEU A 108 13.63 -4.80 2.10
CA LEU A 108 13.97 -3.78 3.09
C LEU A 108 13.94 -2.42 2.39
N GLY A 109 13.28 -1.45 2.99
CA GLY A 109 13.17 -0.13 2.39
C GLY A 109 12.74 0.95 3.37
N TYR A 110 12.56 2.12 2.81
CA TYR A 110 12.10 3.31 3.49
C TYR A 110 11.01 3.98 2.68
N GLN A 111 10.03 4.55 3.35
CA GLN A 111 9.00 5.40 2.75
C GLN A 111 8.85 6.70 3.53
N LEU A 112 8.54 7.77 2.81
CA LEU A 112 8.23 9.08 3.35
C LEU A 112 6.87 9.50 2.81
N LEU A 113 5.88 9.53 3.68
CA LEU A 113 4.54 10.02 3.39
C LEU A 113 4.52 11.52 3.66
N THR A 114 4.04 12.29 2.68
CA THR A 114 4.04 13.75 2.77
C THR A 114 2.69 14.33 2.36
N TRP A 115 2.32 15.44 3.01
CA TRP A 115 1.09 16.18 2.72
C TRP A 115 1.42 17.65 2.40
N PRO A 116 1.84 17.97 1.16
CA PRO A 116 2.45 19.26 0.79
C PRO A 116 1.58 20.50 1.00
N ASN A 117 0.28 20.36 1.21
CA ASN A 117 -0.65 21.46 1.43
C ASN A 117 -1.36 21.36 2.80
N ALA A 118 -0.84 20.55 3.71
CA ALA A 118 -1.35 20.51 5.07
C ALA A 118 -1.17 21.88 5.75
N ASP A 119 -2.11 22.29 6.59
CA ASP A 119 -1.96 23.47 7.41
C ASP A 119 -0.70 23.36 8.27
N ALA A 120 0.03 24.47 8.46
CA ALA A 120 1.31 24.52 9.16
C ALA A 120 1.30 23.95 10.61
N LYS A 121 0.13 23.59 11.13
CA LYS A 121 -0.06 22.90 12.42
C LYS A 121 -0.10 21.38 12.31
N SER A 122 -0.24 20.85 11.09
CA SER A 122 -0.32 19.41 10.75
C SER A 122 0.81 18.96 9.82
N ASP A 123 1.85 19.76 9.68
CA ASP A 123 2.97 19.61 8.73
C ASP A 123 3.96 18.51 9.17
N GLU A 124 3.42 17.35 9.49
CA GLU A 124 4.21 16.22 9.97
C GLU A 124 4.24 15.12 8.90
N ASN A 125 5.31 15.14 8.09
CA ASN A 125 5.64 14.01 7.23
C ASN A 125 5.90 12.77 8.10
N VAL A 126 5.48 11.60 7.62
CA VAL A 126 5.72 10.32 8.29
C VAL A 126 6.77 9.55 7.53
N GLY A 127 7.90 9.28 8.19
CA GLY A 127 8.97 8.44 7.67
C GLY A 127 8.91 7.05 8.31
N GLU A 128 9.02 6.01 7.50
CA GLU A 128 8.96 4.63 7.99
C GLU A 128 10.01 3.76 7.32
N PHE A 129 10.83 3.07 8.10
CA PHE A 129 11.56 1.89 7.63
C PHE A 129 10.61 0.71 7.55
N TYR A 130 10.78 -0.14 6.55
CA TYR A 130 10.01 -1.37 6.48
C TYR A 130 10.84 -2.60 6.17
N ALA A 131 10.37 -3.72 6.69
CA ALA A 131 10.84 -5.05 6.36
C ALA A 131 9.66 -5.92 5.94
N LYS A 132 9.77 -6.58 4.77
CA LYS A 132 8.71 -7.44 4.25
C LYS A 132 9.27 -8.79 3.87
N LEU A 133 8.47 -9.83 4.05
CA LEU A 133 8.71 -11.18 3.57
C LEU A 133 7.53 -11.62 2.72
N THR A 134 7.82 -12.03 1.49
CA THR A 134 6.82 -12.61 0.60
C THR A 134 7.21 -14.05 0.29
N ILE A 135 6.28 -14.98 0.46
CA ILE A 135 6.43 -16.40 0.12
C ILE A 135 5.47 -16.70 -1.04
N ALA A 136 6.04 -16.99 -2.21
CA ALA A 136 5.32 -17.32 -3.44
C ALA A 136 5.85 -18.65 -4.00
N PRO A 137 5.35 -19.81 -3.54
CA PRO A 137 5.84 -21.12 -3.96
C PRO A 137 5.60 -21.35 -5.44
N ASP A 138 6.55 -21.97 -6.11
CA ASP A 138 6.44 -22.30 -7.53
C ASP A 138 5.18 -23.14 -7.81
N LYS A 139 4.46 -22.76 -8.87
CA LYS A 139 3.26 -23.46 -9.35
C LYS A 139 2.07 -23.48 -8.37
N GLN A 140 2.14 -22.78 -7.27
CA GLN A 140 1.01 -22.63 -6.36
C GLN A 140 0.23 -21.36 -6.71
N PRO A 141 -1.09 -21.37 -6.54
CA PRO A 141 -1.93 -20.22 -6.88
C PRO A 141 -1.97 -19.18 -5.74
N TYR A 142 -1.19 -19.32 -4.69
CA TYR A 142 -1.22 -18.45 -3.54
C TYR A 142 0.13 -17.78 -3.25
N THR A 143 0.04 -16.63 -2.58
CA THR A 143 1.17 -15.91 -2.00
C THR A 143 0.84 -15.54 -0.57
N ILE A 144 1.82 -15.58 0.32
CA ILE A 144 1.68 -15.14 1.72
C ILE A 144 2.68 -14.00 1.95
N GLY A 145 2.25 -12.93 2.60
CA GLY A 145 3.05 -11.77 2.93
C GLY A 145 3.06 -11.49 4.43
N LEU A 146 4.20 -11.02 4.92
CA LEU A 146 4.38 -10.41 6.22
C LEU A 146 5.05 -9.06 6.01
N ALA A 147 4.61 -8.02 6.70
CA ALA A 147 5.21 -6.71 6.65
C ALA A 147 5.25 -6.07 8.04
N TYR A 148 6.33 -5.38 8.32
CA TYR A 148 6.48 -4.52 9.48
C TYR A 148 7.01 -3.16 9.04
N TYR A 149 6.37 -2.11 9.51
CA TYR A 149 6.75 -0.72 9.27
C TYR A 149 7.07 -0.09 10.60
N PHE A 150 8.25 0.48 10.69
CA PHE A 150 8.77 1.17 11.87
C PHE A 150 8.72 2.67 11.63
N ASP A 151 7.94 3.39 12.43
CA ASP A 151 7.85 4.85 12.38
C ASP A 151 9.14 5.49 12.91
N ASP A 152 9.89 6.12 12.02
CA ASP A 152 11.15 6.81 12.28
C ASP A 152 10.93 8.24 12.83
N THR A 153 9.79 8.83 12.53
CA THR A 153 9.54 10.25 12.84
C THR A 153 8.82 10.46 14.16
N GLY A 154 8.06 9.46 14.63
CA GLY A 154 7.23 9.55 15.82
C GLY A 154 6.26 10.73 15.77
N SER A 155 5.64 10.96 14.62
CA SER A 155 5.28 12.30 14.18
C SER A 155 3.80 12.63 14.16
N VAL A 156 2.90 11.80 14.63
CA VAL A 156 1.50 12.24 14.75
C VAL A 156 1.23 12.76 16.15
N THR A 157 1.08 14.08 16.28
CA THR A 157 0.74 14.70 17.55
C THR A 157 -0.77 14.68 17.79
N ASN A 158 -1.21 13.85 18.70
CA ASN A 158 -2.50 14.03 19.31
C ASN A 158 -2.29 14.78 20.63
N ASN A 159 -2.69 16.05 20.69
CA ASN A 159 -2.54 16.92 21.89
C ASN A 159 -1.10 17.02 22.42
N SER A 160 -0.10 17.24 21.55
CA SER A 160 1.32 17.39 21.91
C SER A 160 2.01 16.10 22.39
N LYS A 161 1.42 14.93 22.19
CA LYS A 161 2.08 13.65 22.39
C LYS A 161 2.38 13.01 21.04
N LYS A 162 3.62 12.61 20.82
CA LYS A 162 3.98 11.73 19.70
C LYS A 162 3.23 10.41 19.85
N VAL A 163 2.59 9.98 18.78
CA VAL A 163 1.92 8.69 18.72
C VAL A 163 2.73 7.82 17.75
N ASP A 164 3.14 6.67 18.24
CA ASP A 164 3.82 5.65 17.46
C ASP A 164 2.88 5.15 16.36
N GLN A 165 3.37 5.09 15.12
CA GLN A 165 2.65 4.65 13.93
C GLN A 165 3.19 3.31 13.39
N ASP A 166 3.97 2.59 14.19
CA ASP A 166 4.40 1.25 13.80
C ASP A 166 3.22 0.41 13.33
N TYR A 167 3.41 -0.31 12.24
CA TYR A 167 2.36 -1.12 11.64
C TYR A 167 2.86 -2.50 11.28
N MET A 168 2.09 -3.51 11.63
CA MET A 168 2.32 -4.89 11.29
C MET A 168 1.18 -5.43 10.42
N GLU A 169 1.50 -6.21 9.39
CA GLU A 169 0.49 -6.86 8.55
C GLU A 169 0.88 -8.29 8.18
N VAL A 170 -0.12 -9.16 8.19
CA VAL A 170 -0.09 -10.46 7.51
C VAL A 170 -1.13 -10.45 6.39
N ASN A 171 -0.75 -10.96 5.22
CA ASN A 171 -1.67 -11.04 4.09
C ASN A 171 -1.52 -12.33 3.30
N ALA A 172 -2.54 -12.62 2.50
CA ALA A 172 -2.50 -13.70 1.53
C ALA A 172 -3.27 -13.33 0.27
N THR A 173 -2.78 -13.79 -0.87
CA THR A 173 -3.50 -13.76 -2.15
C THR A 173 -3.76 -15.18 -2.63
N TYR A 174 -4.84 -15.36 -3.38
CA TYR A 174 -5.13 -16.60 -4.07
C TYR A 174 -5.67 -16.31 -5.49
N ASN A 175 -5.05 -16.94 -6.46
CA ASN A 175 -5.45 -16.81 -7.86
C ASN A 175 -6.45 -17.92 -8.23
N PHE A 176 -7.72 -17.54 -8.40
CA PHE A 176 -8.81 -18.42 -8.82
C PHE A 176 -8.90 -18.57 -10.36
N GLY A 177 -7.90 -18.08 -11.10
CA GLY A 177 -7.89 -18.00 -12.55
C GLY A 177 -8.35 -16.61 -13.03
N PRO A 178 -9.64 -16.41 -13.33
CA PRO A 178 -10.12 -15.10 -13.82
C PRO A 178 -10.24 -14.02 -12.76
N VAL A 179 -10.14 -14.38 -11.49
CA VAL A 179 -10.29 -13.48 -10.33
C VAL A 179 -9.16 -13.77 -9.34
N GLN A 180 -8.61 -12.74 -8.75
CA GLN A 180 -7.68 -12.83 -7.63
C GLN A 180 -8.40 -12.45 -6.33
N GLY A 181 -8.27 -13.28 -5.30
CA GLY A 181 -8.70 -12.98 -3.94
C GLY A 181 -7.54 -12.46 -3.10
N PHE A 182 -7.84 -11.57 -2.18
CA PHE A 182 -6.90 -11.02 -1.20
C PHE A 182 -7.54 -10.95 0.18
N VAL A 183 -6.75 -11.23 1.20
CA VAL A 183 -7.11 -11.01 2.60
C VAL A 183 -5.90 -10.48 3.34
N SER A 184 -6.11 -9.49 4.24
CA SER A 184 -5.09 -9.06 5.18
C SER A 184 -5.65 -8.81 6.57
N TYR A 185 -4.76 -8.91 7.54
CA TYR A 185 -4.96 -8.41 8.90
C TYR A 185 -3.73 -7.60 9.29
N GLY A 186 -3.97 -6.39 9.77
CA GLY A 186 -2.92 -5.48 10.23
C GLY A 186 -3.27 -4.78 11.52
N GLU A 187 -2.25 -4.33 12.25
CA GLU A 187 -2.36 -3.66 13.53
C GLU A 187 -1.39 -2.49 13.61
N LEU A 188 -1.92 -1.32 13.93
CA LEU A 188 -1.14 -0.13 14.28
C LEU A 188 -0.77 -0.16 15.77
N ALA A 189 0.36 0.42 16.14
CA ALA A 189 0.81 0.54 17.54
C ALA A 189 -0.19 1.27 18.45
N ASN A 190 -1.15 2.00 17.89
CA ASN A 190 -2.22 2.66 18.63
C ASN A 190 -3.47 1.79 18.86
N ASP A 191 -3.33 0.45 18.72
CA ASP A 191 -4.39 -0.55 18.88
C ASP A 191 -5.49 -0.50 17.80
N THR A 192 -5.23 0.12 16.65
CA THR A 192 -6.15 0.04 15.51
C THR A 192 -5.88 -1.23 14.71
N LYS A 193 -6.84 -2.12 14.65
CA LYS A 193 -6.81 -3.40 13.93
C LYS A 193 -7.61 -3.27 12.65
N THR A 194 -7.03 -3.72 11.54
CA THR A 194 -7.65 -3.63 10.21
C THR A 194 -7.72 -5.00 9.57
N THR A 195 -8.89 -5.35 9.07
CA THR A 195 -9.08 -6.54 8.24
C THR A 195 -9.56 -6.11 6.87
N THR A 196 -8.90 -6.61 5.83
CA THR A 196 -9.28 -6.37 4.44
C THR A 196 -9.60 -7.69 3.74
N VAL A 197 -10.68 -7.72 2.97
CA VAL A 197 -11.00 -8.79 2.02
C VAL A 197 -11.28 -8.14 0.68
N ALA A 198 -10.64 -8.62 -0.39
CA ALA A 198 -10.83 -8.04 -1.72
C ALA A 198 -10.88 -9.10 -2.81
N LEU A 199 -11.56 -8.77 -3.89
CA LEU A 199 -11.60 -9.51 -5.15
C LEU A 199 -11.21 -8.58 -6.29
N SER A 200 -10.26 -9.00 -7.10
CA SER A 200 -9.74 -8.23 -8.25
C SER A 200 -9.89 -9.00 -9.54
N LYS A 201 -10.19 -8.28 -10.61
CA LYS A 201 -10.25 -8.81 -11.96
C LYS A 201 -9.82 -7.76 -12.97
N GLU A 202 -9.01 -8.18 -13.96
CA GLU A 202 -8.72 -7.35 -15.12
C GLU A 202 -9.77 -7.59 -16.22
N LEU A 203 -10.28 -6.49 -16.79
CA LEU A 203 -11.18 -6.50 -17.94
C LEU A 203 -10.68 -5.47 -18.96
N VAL A 204 -10.34 -5.91 -20.16
CA VAL A 204 -9.92 -5.03 -21.27
C VAL A 204 -8.74 -4.11 -20.90
N GLY A 205 -7.78 -4.63 -20.12
CA GLY A 205 -6.61 -3.84 -19.70
C GLY A 205 -6.86 -2.88 -18.55
N VAL A 206 -8.05 -2.93 -17.94
CA VAL A 206 -8.41 -2.14 -16.76
C VAL A 206 -8.62 -3.09 -15.58
N GLY A 207 -7.98 -2.82 -14.45
CA GLY A 207 -8.17 -3.56 -13.21
C GLY A 207 -9.39 -3.06 -12.44
N PHE A 208 -10.22 -3.98 -11.97
CA PHE A 208 -11.35 -3.71 -11.11
C PHE A 208 -11.16 -4.46 -9.80
N THR A 209 -11.34 -3.76 -8.70
CA THR A 209 -11.30 -4.38 -7.38
C THR A 209 -12.52 -3.99 -6.56
N LEU A 210 -13.05 -4.99 -5.87
CA LEU A 210 -14.05 -4.83 -4.84
C LEU A 210 -13.44 -5.22 -3.51
N SER A 211 -13.41 -4.30 -2.54
CA SER A 211 -12.88 -4.56 -1.20
C SER A 211 -13.90 -4.30 -0.11
N TYR A 212 -13.78 -5.07 0.96
CA TYR A 212 -14.41 -4.82 2.25
C TYR A 212 -13.29 -4.59 3.27
N ILE A 213 -13.33 -3.46 3.97
CA ILE A 213 -12.35 -3.08 4.97
C ILE A 213 -13.08 -2.85 6.29
N SER A 214 -12.65 -3.52 7.35
CA SER A 214 -13.11 -3.31 8.72
C SER A 214 -11.95 -2.81 9.55
N ALA A 215 -12.18 -1.74 10.29
CA ALA A 215 -11.21 -1.21 11.25
C ALA A 215 -11.85 -1.15 12.64
N GLU A 216 -11.10 -1.60 13.64
CA GLU A 216 -11.49 -1.60 15.06
C GLU A 216 -10.37 -0.94 15.87
N LYS A 217 -10.75 -0.11 16.85
CA LYS A 217 -9.80 0.47 17.79
C LYS A 217 -10.23 0.10 19.19
N ASP A 218 -9.30 -0.47 19.97
CA ASP A 218 -9.57 -0.86 21.35
C ASP A 218 -9.96 0.37 22.19
N GLY A 219 -11.08 0.26 22.93
CA GLY A 219 -11.62 1.34 23.77
C GLY A 219 -12.47 2.40 23.06
N VAL A 220 -12.59 2.35 21.74
CA VAL A 220 -13.53 3.15 20.95
C VAL A 220 -14.29 2.15 20.09
N GLY A 221 -15.61 2.04 20.25
CA GLY A 221 -16.42 1.02 19.55
C GLY A 221 -16.10 0.93 18.07
N SER A 222 -16.35 -0.26 17.50
CA SER A 222 -16.05 -0.59 16.11
C SER A 222 -16.54 0.49 15.14
N TYR A 223 -15.64 1.12 14.44
CA TYR A 223 -15.97 1.89 13.24
C TYR A 223 -16.13 0.91 12.10
N ILE A 224 -17.34 0.35 11.96
CA ILE A 224 -17.69 -0.43 10.79
C ILE A 224 -17.90 0.58 9.66
N HIS A 225 -16.91 0.77 8.79
CA HIS A 225 -17.18 1.31 7.47
C HIS A 225 -18.01 0.29 6.70
N ARG A 226 -19.33 0.39 6.87
CA ARG A 226 -20.29 -0.46 6.18
C ARG A 226 -20.18 -0.16 4.70
N ASP A 227 -19.59 -1.15 4.00
CA ASP A 227 -19.98 -1.51 2.65
C ASP A 227 -20.18 -0.35 1.68
N ARG A 228 -19.10 0.20 1.14
CA ARG A 228 -19.17 0.89 -0.13
C ARG A 228 -18.15 0.30 -1.09
N LYS A 229 -18.67 -0.14 -2.22
CA LYS A 229 -17.96 -0.78 -3.31
C LYS A 229 -16.92 0.19 -3.86
N SER A 230 -15.64 -0.02 -3.57
CA SER A 230 -14.60 0.65 -4.34
C SER A 230 -14.45 -0.09 -5.67
N VAL A 231 -14.74 0.59 -6.75
CA VAL A 231 -14.43 0.15 -8.10
C VAL A 231 -13.18 0.92 -8.50
N VAL A 232 -12.11 0.18 -8.72
CA VAL A 232 -10.82 0.72 -9.18
C VAL A 232 -10.53 0.15 -10.54
#